data_647b83c6791cde1f43f0a9d01b4896b4
#
_entry.id   647b83c6791cde1f43f0a9d01b4896b4
#
_cell.length_a   1.000
_cell.length_b   1.000
_cell.length_c   1.000
_cell.angle_alpha   90.00
_cell.angle_beta   90.00
_cell.angle_gamma   90.00
#
_symmetry.space_group_name_H-M   'P 1'
#
loop_
_entity.id
_entity.type
_entity.pdbx_description
1 polymer ?
#
loop_
_entity_poly.entity_id
_entity_poly.type
_entity_poly.pdbx_seq_one_letter_code
_entity_poly.pdbx_strand_id
1 'polypeptide(L)'
;VIMDGATLEPKKIVSTRGYTVDTQEYHPEPRVAAIVASHEHPEFIVNVKETGKILLVNYEDVDNLKVTTIGAARYLHDGGWDSSHRYFLTAANKSNKVAVIDSKEGNLTAMVDVTEIPHPGRGANLKDPKYGPVWVTSALGNENVTAIATDPKRHKDHAWKVVRTLKGQGGGSLFVKTHPKSKNLWVDTPLNPDAKVSQSVAVFDVNNLDKGFEVLPIAEWAGIKDEGPKRVVQPEYNKAGDEVWFSVWSGKDEESAIVIVDDKTRKLKKVIKDKRLVTP
;
A
#
# COMPACT_ATOMS: atom_id res chain seq x y z
N VAL A 1 -13.83 -16.33 2.40
CA VAL A 1 -14.97 -16.63 3.30
C VAL A 1 -15.53 -15.31 3.80
N ILE A 2 -16.85 -15.12 3.71
CA ILE A 2 -17.58 -14.01 4.36
C ILE A 2 -17.97 -14.48 5.74
N MET A 3 -17.66 -13.69 6.75
CA MET A 3 -17.88 -14.02 8.16
C MET A 3 -18.69 -12.90 8.82
N ASP A 4 -19.42 -13.27 9.87
CA ASP A 4 -20.04 -12.28 10.75
C ASP A 4 -18.96 -11.46 11.48
N GLY A 5 -19.12 -10.13 11.48
CA GLY A 5 -18.10 -9.24 12.06
C GLY A 5 -18.02 -9.25 13.60
N ALA A 6 -19.05 -9.74 14.27
CA ALA A 6 -19.11 -9.82 15.74
C ALA A 6 -18.79 -11.22 16.27
N THR A 7 -19.34 -12.25 15.64
CA THR A 7 -19.23 -13.65 16.10
C THR A 7 -18.13 -14.43 15.41
N LEU A 8 -17.65 -13.95 14.25
CA LEU A 8 -16.71 -14.61 13.34
C LEU A 8 -17.26 -15.94 12.76
N GLU A 9 -18.56 -16.16 12.83
CA GLU A 9 -19.18 -17.32 12.21
C GLU A 9 -19.13 -17.21 10.68
N PRO A 10 -18.75 -18.28 9.96
CA PRO A 10 -18.72 -18.27 8.51
C PRO A 10 -20.15 -18.24 7.94
N LYS A 11 -20.43 -17.26 7.09
CA LYS A 11 -21.74 -17.09 6.43
C LYS A 11 -21.74 -17.61 4.99
N LYS A 12 -20.68 -17.36 4.25
CA LYS A 12 -20.61 -17.72 2.82
C LYS A 12 -19.19 -17.96 2.35
N ILE A 13 -19.02 -18.85 1.38
CA ILE A 13 -17.78 -19.07 0.68
C ILE A 13 -17.95 -18.59 -0.77
N VAL A 14 -17.02 -17.75 -1.23
CA VAL A 14 -16.95 -17.30 -2.62
C VAL A 14 -15.77 -17.98 -3.29
N SER A 15 -16.00 -18.66 -4.42
CA SER A 15 -14.92 -19.29 -5.19
C SER A 15 -14.13 -18.22 -5.95
N THR A 16 -12.80 -18.35 -5.92
CA THR A 16 -11.89 -17.48 -6.68
C THR A 16 -11.26 -18.21 -7.87
N ARG A 17 -11.58 -19.49 -8.07
CA ARG A 17 -11.10 -20.31 -9.20
C ARG A 17 -11.50 -19.71 -10.54
N GLY A 18 -10.69 -19.90 -11.54
CA GLY A 18 -11.02 -19.40 -12.86
C GLY A 18 -9.84 -19.35 -13.81
N TYR A 19 -10.09 -18.77 -14.97
CA TYR A 19 -9.10 -18.62 -16.02
C TYR A 19 -8.29 -17.34 -15.84
N THR A 20 -7.00 -17.40 -16.15
CA THR A 20 -6.10 -16.22 -16.16
C THR A 20 -6.52 -15.24 -17.25
N VAL A 21 -6.27 -13.93 -17.02
CA VAL A 21 -6.70 -12.88 -17.96
C VAL A 21 -5.89 -12.84 -19.25
N ASP A 22 -4.67 -13.38 -19.24
CA ASP A 22 -3.71 -13.31 -20.34
C ASP A 22 -3.66 -14.61 -21.16
N THR A 23 -3.41 -15.76 -20.52
CA THR A 23 -3.21 -17.05 -21.19
C THR A 23 -4.48 -17.89 -21.29
N GLN A 24 -5.54 -17.52 -20.57
CA GLN A 24 -6.78 -18.30 -20.44
C GLN A 24 -6.57 -19.72 -19.90
N GLU A 25 -5.51 -19.93 -19.14
CA GLU A 25 -5.26 -21.17 -18.42
C GLU A 25 -6.11 -21.21 -17.14
N TYR A 26 -6.70 -22.37 -16.86
CA TYR A 26 -7.48 -22.57 -15.64
C TYR A 26 -6.56 -22.66 -14.42
N HIS A 27 -6.82 -21.82 -13.41
CA HIS A 27 -6.13 -21.86 -12.13
C HIS A 27 -7.06 -22.38 -11.04
N PRO A 28 -6.78 -23.54 -10.42
CA PRO A 28 -7.67 -24.18 -9.45
C PRO A 28 -7.62 -23.50 -8.05
N GLU A 29 -6.52 -22.84 -7.71
CA GLU A 29 -6.25 -22.30 -6.37
C GLU A 29 -5.62 -20.89 -6.41
N PRO A 30 -6.24 -19.91 -7.06
CA PRO A 30 -5.68 -18.56 -7.09
C PRO A 30 -5.82 -17.91 -5.71
N ARG A 31 -4.73 -17.30 -5.25
CA ARG A 31 -4.68 -16.64 -3.94
C ARG A 31 -5.41 -15.31 -3.97
N VAL A 32 -6.11 -15.00 -2.90
CA VAL A 32 -6.59 -13.66 -2.61
C VAL A 32 -5.47 -12.89 -1.92
N ALA A 33 -5.01 -11.80 -2.52
CA ALA A 33 -3.90 -11.02 -2.00
C ALA A 33 -4.36 -9.82 -1.15
N ALA A 34 -5.48 -9.20 -1.52
CA ALA A 34 -6.08 -8.12 -0.75
C ALA A 34 -7.61 -8.12 -0.85
N ILE A 35 -8.24 -7.66 0.22
CA ILE A 35 -9.69 -7.41 0.29
C ILE A 35 -9.87 -6.03 0.90
N VAL A 36 -10.67 -5.18 0.24
CA VAL A 36 -11.07 -3.87 0.77
C VAL A 36 -12.57 -3.69 0.67
N ALA A 37 -13.14 -2.87 1.55
CA ALA A 37 -14.54 -2.49 1.45
C ALA A 37 -14.70 -1.31 0.47
N SER A 38 -15.73 -1.33 -0.35
CA SER A 38 -16.11 -0.22 -1.21
C SER A 38 -16.69 0.93 -0.40
N HIS A 39 -16.48 2.17 -0.87
CA HIS A 39 -17.13 3.36 -0.32
C HIS A 39 -18.40 3.75 -1.07
N GLU A 40 -18.64 3.16 -2.24
CA GLU A 40 -19.78 3.48 -3.11
C GLU A 40 -20.93 2.48 -2.96
N HIS A 41 -20.61 1.20 -2.76
CA HIS A 41 -21.60 0.10 -2.69
C HIS A 41 -21.28 -0.83 -1.52
N PRO A 42 -22.25 -1.64 -1.04
CA PRO A 42 -21.99 -2.67 -0.04
C PRO A 42 -21.24 -3.85 -0.66
N GLU A 43 -19.98 -3.63 -1.02
CA GLU A 43 -19.15 -4.56 -1.77
C GLU A 43 -17.76 -4.73 -1.15
N PHE A 44 -17.26 -5.96 -1.20
CA PHE A 44 -15.83 -6.23 -1.07
C PHE A 44 -15.18 -6.20 -2.46
N ILE A 45 -14.05 -5.50 -2.57
CA ILE A 45 -13.17 -5.55 -3.74
C ILE A 45 -12.07 -6.54 -3.42
N VAL A 46 -11.98 -7.60 -4.20
CA VAL A 46 -11.12 -8.76 -3.93
C VAL A 46 -10.10 -8.93 -5.06
N ASN A 47 -8.81 -8.81 -4.73
CA ASN A 47 -7.71 -9.01 -5.66
C ASN A 47 -7.37 -10.51 -5.76
N VAL A 48 -7.61 -11.12 -6.93
CA VAL A 48 -7.26 -12.52 -7.18
C VAL A 48 -5.95 -12.58 -7.96
N LYS A 49 -4.89 -12.96 -7.26
CA LYS A 49 -3.50 -12.76 -7.67
C LYS A 49 -3.15 -13.43 -8.99
N GLU A 50 -3.27 -14.75 -9.07
CA GLU A 50 -2.78 -15.52 -10.20
C GLU A 50 -3.67 -15.42 -11.44
N THR A 51 -4.97 -15.21 -11.26
CA THR A 51 -5.87 -15.02 -12.40
C THR A 51 -5.83 -13.61 -12.97
N GLY A 52 -5.39 -12.63 -12.17
CA GLY A 52 -5.40 -11.21 -12.57
C GLY A 52 -6.79 -10.60 -12.59
N LYS A 53 -7.73 -11.20 -11.87
CA LYS A 53 -9.12 -10.74 -11.77
C LYS A 53 -9.36 -10.00 -10.47
N ILE A 54 -10.22 -9.00 -10.54
CA ILE A 54 -10.75 -8.28 -9.38
C ILE A 54 -12.22 -8.61 -9.28
N LEU A 55 -12.66 -9.06 -8.11
CA LEU A 55 -14.06 -9.39 -7.86
C LEU A 55 -14.69 -8.27 -7.03
N LEU A 56 -15.81 -7.73 -7.48
CA LEU A 56 -16.69 -6.89 -6.67
C LEU A 56 -17.78 -7.81 -6.12
N VAL A 57 -17.68 -8.13 -4.85
CA VAL A 57 -18.59 -9.06 -4.17
C VAL A 57 -19.58 -8.24 -3.37
N ASN A 58 -20.80 -8.06 -3.93
CA ASN A 58 -21.86 -7.34 -3.25
C ASN A 58 -22.48 -8.24 -2.17
N TYR A 59 -22.46 -7.75 -0.94
CA TYR A 59 -22.93 -8.49 0.27
C TYR A 59 -24.26 -7.97 0.82
N GLU A 60 -25.00 -7.17 0.06
CA GLU A 60 -26.32 -6.70 0.46
C GLU A 60 -27.27 -7.88 0.77
N ASP A 61 -27.22 -8.92 -0.07
CA ASP A 61 -27.86 -10.21 0.18
C ASP A 61 -26.77 -11.31 0.19
N VAL A 62 -26.39 -11.77 1.39
CA VAL A 62 -25.32 -12.77 1.55
C VAL A 62 -25.73 -14.15 1.02
N ASP A 63 -27.01 -14.45 0.99
CA ASP A 63 -27.50 -15.72 0.47
C ASP A 63 -27.47 -15.77 -1.06
N ASN A 64 -27.66 -14.61 -1.72
CA ASN A 64 -27.69 -14.45 -3.18
C ASN A 64 -26.68 -13.42 -3.64
N LEU A 65 -25.39 -13.67 -3.39
CA LEU A 65 -24.30 -12.74 -3.74
C LEU A 65 -24.28 -12.41 -5.22
N LYS A 66 -24.16 -11.12 -5.53
CA LYS A 66 -23.83 -10.63 -6.87
C LYS A 66 -22.31 -10.42 -6.94
N VAL A 67 -21.65 -11.05 -7.90
CA VAL A 67 -20.22 -10.94 -8.10
C VAL A 67 -19.94 -10.39 -9.50
N THR A 68 -19.38 -9.18 -9.56
CA THR A 68 -18.86 -8.59 -10.81
C THR A 68 -17.39 -8.94 -10.92
N THR A 69 -16.98 -9.50 -12.05
CA THR A 69 -15.59 -9.87 -12.33
C THR A 69 -14.97 -8.91 -13.32
N ILE A 70 -13.86 -8.29 -12.93
CA ILE A 70 -13.10 -7.35 -13.74
C ILE A 70 -11.75 -7.97 -14.07
N GLY A 71 -11.42 -8.08 -15.37
CA GLY A 71 -10.09 -8.47 -15.83
C GLY A 71 -9.12 -7.30 -15.71
N ALA A 72 -7.94 -7.55 -15.14
CA ALA A 72 -6.87 -6.56 -15.02
C ALA A 72 -5.53 -7.13 -15.50
N ALA A 73 -4.59 -7.40 -14.61
CA ALA A 73 -3.32 -8.03 -14.91
C ALA A 73 -2.97 -9.07 -13.83
N ARG A 74 -2.24 -10.10 -14.20
CA ARG A 74 -1.80 -11.14 -13.24
C ARG A 74 -0.89 -10.55 -12.17
N TYR A 75 -0.84 -11.26 -11.06
CA TYR A 75 -0.05 -10.92 -9.87
C TYR A 75 -0.55 -9.68 -9.14
N LEU A 76 -1.88 -9.48 -9.14
CA LEU A 76 -2.51 -8.50 -8.26
C LEU A 76 -2.11 -8.75 -6.81
N HIS A 77 -1.79 -7.69 -6.10
CA HIS A 77 -1.33 -7.75 -4.74
C HIS A 77 -2.13 -6.79 -3.86
N ASP A 78 -1.52 -5.78 -3.35
CA ASP A 78 -2.12 -4.76 -2.49
C ASP A 78 -2.53 -3.50 -3.27
N GLY A 79 -3.23 -2.62 -2.60
CA GLY A 79 -3.71 -1.38 -3.18
C GLY A 79 -4.49 -0.53 -2.19
N GLY A 80 -4.90 0.64 -2.64
CA GLY A 80 -5.65 1.56 -1.81
C GLY A 80 -6.49 2.54 -2.63
N TRP A 81 -7.26 3.32 -1.89
CA TRP A 81 -8.16 4.31 -2.45
C TRP A 81 -7.43 5.59 -2.84
N ASP A 82 -7.86 6.20 -3.94
CA ASP A 82 -7.53 7.59 -4.22
C ASP A 82 -8.20 8.53 -3.22
N SER A 83 -7.85 9.81 -3.26
CA SER A 83 -8.37 10.80 -2.31
C SER A 83 -9.88 11.06 -2.42
N SER A 84 -10.52 10.66 -3.52
CA SER A 84 -11.97 10.74 -3.68
C SER A 84 -12.73 9.55 -3.09
N HIS A 85 -12.03 8.46 -2.76
CA HIS A 85 -12.57 7.16 -2.34
C HIS A 85 -13.45 6.47 -3.39
N ARG A 86 -13.44 6.95 -4.64
CA ARG A 86 -14.14 6.33 -5.76
C ARG A 86 -13.27 5.32 -6.51
N TYR A 87 -11.98 5.65 -6.67
CA TYR A 87 -11.07 4.83 -7.47
C TYR A 87 -10.17 4.01 -6.56
N PHE A 88 -10.17 2.70 -6.78
CA PHE A 88 -9.27 1.78 -6.12
C PHE A 88 -8.08 1.49 -7.05
N LEU A 89 -6.86 1.80 -6.58
CA LEU A 89 -5.63 1.56 -7.31
C LEU A 89 -4.92 0.34 -6.72
N THR A 90 -4.65 -0.67 -7.52
CA THR A 90 -4.02 -1.90 -7.06
C THR A 90 -2.84 -2.32 -7.92
N ALA A 91 -1.76 -2.71 -7.26
CA ALA A 91 -0.55 -3.16 -7.92
C ALA A 91 -0.70 -4.60 -8.44
N ALA A 92 -0.42 -4.80 -9.72
CA ALA A 92 -0.10 -6.09 -10.32
C ALA A 92 1.43 -6.20 -10.36
N ASN A 93 2.03 -6.56 -9.21
CA ASN A 93 3.43 -6.28 -8.92
C ASN A 93 4.41 -6.94 -9.89
N LYS A 94 4.28 -8.23 -10.21
CA LYS A 94 5.14 -8.90 -11.19
C LYS A 94 4.84 -8.53 -12.65
N SER A 95 3.75 -7.83 -12.89
CA SER A 95 3.41 -7.28 -14.22
C SER A 95 3.84 -5.83 -14.39
N ASN A 96 4.43 -5.20 -13.35
CA ASN A 96 4.88 -3.81 -13.34
C ASN A 96 3.76 -2.82 -13.73
N LYS A 97 2.55 -3.07 -13.23
CA LYS A 97 1.35 -2.30 -13.54
C LYS A 97 0.57 -1.94 -12.29
N VAL A 98 -0.19 -0.87 -12.39
CA VAL A 98 -1.25 -0.52 -11.43
C VAL A 98 -2.58 -0.50 -12.18
N ALA A 99 -3.54 -1.29 -11.71
CA ALA A 99 -4.91 -1.27 -12.19
C ALA A 99 -5.71 -0.21 -11.42
N VAL A 100 -6.52 0.56 -12.14
CA VAL A 100 -7.41 1.59 -11.58
C VAL A 100 -8.86 1.14 -11.78
N ILE A 101 -9.55 0.89 -10.69
CA ILE A 101 -10.95 0.43 -10.69
C ILE A 101 -11.85 1.59 -10.27
N ASP A 102 -12.83 1.90 -11.10
CA ASP A 102 -13.95 2.76 -10.70
C ASP A 102 -14.96 1.93 -9.91
N SER A 103 -14.98 2.07 -8.60
CA SER A 103 -15.86 1.29 -7.75
C SER A 103 -17.33 1.70 -7.86
N LYS A 104 -17.60 2.91 -8.33
CA LYS A 104 -18.96 3.38 -8.58
C LYS A 104 -19.57 2.74 -9.82
N GLU A 105 -18.79 2.68 -10.91
CA GLU A 105 -19.27 2.12 -12.18
C GLU A 105 -18.98 0.61 -12.32
N GLY A 106 -18.18 0.05 -11.40
CA GLY A 106 -17.85 -1.38 -11.40
C GLY A 106 -16.99 -1.82 -12.58
N ASN A 107 -16.04 -1.01 -13.04
CA ASN A 107 -15.23 -1.32 -14.20
C ASN A 107 -13.74 -0.94 -14.04
N LEU A 108 -12.91 -1.47 -14.96
CA LEU A 108 -11.51 -1.07 -15.10
C LEU A 108 -11.45 0.28 -15.84
N THR A 109 -10.93 1.29 -15.16
CA THR A 109 -10.77 2.65 -15.73
C THR A 109 -9.46 2.79 -16.48
N ALA A 110 -8.37 2.24 -15.96
CA ALA A 110 -7.04 2.34 -16.57
C ALA A 110 -6.12 1.21 -16.11
N MET A 111 -5.12 0.91 -16.96
CA MET A 111 -3.92 0.16 -16.62
C MET A 111 -2.72 1.09 -16.78
N VAL A 112 -1.99 1.31 -15.70
CA VAL A 112 -0.85 2.24 -15.67
C VAL A 112 0.45 1.44 -15.57
N ASP A 113 1.34 1.62 -16.53
CA ASP A 113 2.69 1.05 -16.48
C ASP A 113 3.51 1.83 -15.43
N VAL A 114 4.18 1.11 -14.55
CA VAL A 114 4.99 1.66 -13.46
C VAL A 114 6.35 0.98 -13.40
N THR A 115 7.16 1.39 -12.46
CA THR A 115 8.49 0.81 -12.27
C THR A 115 8.43 -0.61 -11.68
N GLU A 116 9.57 -1.27 -11.64
CA GLU A 116 9.73 -2.69 -11.31
C GLU A 116 9.17 -3.04 -9.93
N ILE A 117 8.26 -4.00 -9.90
CA ILE A 117 7.61 -4.60 -8.74
C ILE A 117 6.99 -3.53 -7.81
N PRO A 118 5.95 -2.78 -8.26
CA PRO A 118 5.26 -1.82 -7.41
C PRO A 118 4.70 -2.51 -6.17
N HIS A 119 4.86 -1.89 -5.02
CA HIS A 119 4.34 -2.38 -3.75
C HIS A 119 3.85 -1.21 -2.88
N PRO A 120 2.60 -0.81 -3.05
CA PRO A 120 2.06 0.38 -2.37
C PRO A 120 1.73 0.17 -0.89
N GLY A 121 1.54 -1.05 -0.42
CA GLY A 121 0.73 -1.28 0.75
C GLY A 121 -0.70 -0.79 0.47
N ARG A 122 -1.07 0.35 1.03
CA ARG A 122 -2.33 1.05 0.67
C ARG A 122 -2.11 2.27 -0.23
N GLY A 123 -0.86 2.53 -0.60
CA GLY A 123 -0.49 3.77 -1.26
C GLY A 123 -0.62 4.99 -0.35
N ALA A 124 -0.28 6.14 -0.89
CA ALA A 124 -0.40 7.40 -0.20
C ALA A 124 -1.02 8.47 -1.10
N ASN A 125 -1.95 9.23 -0.55
CA ASN A 125 -2.58 10.34 -1.25
C ASN A 125 -1.91 11.66 -0.87
N LEU A 126 -1.55 12.46 -1.87
CA LEU A 126 -1.08 13.82 -1.65
C LEU A 126 -1.59 14.75 -2.76
N LYS A 127 -1.51 16.05 -2.52
CA LYS A 127 -1.80 17.06 -3.53
C LYS A 127 -0.50 17.59 -4.10
N ASP A 128 -0.17 17.13 -5.31
CA ASP A 128 1.01 17.63 -6.02
C ASP A 128 0.79 19.09 -6.44
N PRO A 129 1.79 19.99 -6.24
CA PRO A 129 1.65 21.40 -6.59
C PRO A 129 1.37 21.65 -8.08
N LYS A 130 1.83 20.77 -8.98
CA LYS A 130 1.67 20.89 -10.42
C LYS A 130 0.53 20.04 -10.99
N TYR A 131 0.36 18.82 -10.47
CA TYR A 131 -0.53 17.83 -11.08
C TYR A 131 -1.83 17.59 -10.31
N GLY A 132 -2.04 18.28 -9.18
CA GLY A 132 -3.22 18.11 -8.34
C GLY A 132 -3.19 16.81 -7.53
N PRO A 133 -4.34 16.17 -7.29
CA PRO A 133 -4.40 14.93 -6.53
C PRO A 133 -3.63 13.81 -7.20
N VAL A 134 -2.75 13.15 -6.44
CA VAL A 134 -1.99 11.97 -6.88
C VAL A 134 -2.06 10.87 -5.84
N TRP A 135 -1.98 9.63 -6.31
CA TRP A 135 -1.77 8.44 -5.50
C TRP A 135 -0.36 7.91 -5.74
N VAL A 136 0.32 7.54 -4.66
CA VAL A 136 1.75 7.20 -4.67
C VAL A 136 1.96 5.74 -4.31
N THR A 137 2.84 5.06 -5.04
CA THR A 137 3.36 3.73 -4.73
C THR A 137 4.87 3.72 -4.67
N SER A 138 5.44 2.93 -3.80
CA SER A 138 6.86 2.54 -3.83
C SER A 138 7.07 1.26 -4.63
N ALA A 139 8.29 0.75 -4.65
CA ALA A 139 8.66 -0.46 -5.38
C ALA A 139 9.55 -1.38 -4.53
N LEU A 140 9.41 -2.70 -4.76
CA LEU A 140 10.32 -3.72 -4.24
C LEU A 140 11.59 -3.83 -5.08
N GLY A 141 11.44 -3.74 -6.42
CA GLY A 141 12.50 -4.03 -7.35
C GLY A 141 13.56 -2.92 -7.50
N ASN A 142 13.22 -1.68 -7.17
CA ASN A 142 14.13 -0.54 -7.27
C ASN A 142 13.76 0.58 -6.29
N GLU A 143 14.53 1.68 -6.34
CA GLU A 143 14.38 2.83 -5.43
C GLU A 143 13.24 3.79 -5.82
N ASN A 144 12.50 3.53 -6.88
CA ASN A 144 11.54 4.51 -7.40
C ASN A 144 10.27 4.58 -6.55
N VAL A 145 9.82 5.81 -6.33
CA VAL A 145 8.54 6.16 -5.73
C VAL A 145 7.72 6.87 -6.79
N THR A 146 6.63 6.24 -7.23
CA THR A 146 5.86 6.64 -8.40
C THR A 146 4.56 7.29 -8.01
N ALA A 147 4.27 8.48 -8.55
CA ALA A 147 3.02 9.20 -8.36
C ALA A 147 2.15 9.14 -9.62
N ILE A 148 0.91 8.69 -9.45
CA ILE A 148 -0.11 8.58 -10.49
C ILE A 148 -1.16 9.65 -10.24
N ALA A 149 -1.48 10.49 -11.24
CA ALA A 149 -2.52 11.51 -11.13
C ALA A 149 -3.92 10.86 -11.11
N THR A 150 -4.79 11.34 -10.20
CA THR A 150 -6.08 10.68 -9.91
C THR A 150 -7.31 11.58 -10.08
N ASP A 151 -7.17 12.74 -10.72
CA ASP A 151 -8.31 13.66 -10.95
C ASP A 151 -8.74 13.73 -12.42
N PRO A 152 -9.69 12.88 -12.86
CA PRO A 152 -10.18 12.89 -14.25
C PRO A 152 -11.11 14.06 -14.56
N LYS A 153 -11.49 14.88 -13.59
CA LYS A 153 -12.41 16.01 -13.79
C LYS A 153 -11.67 17.31 -14.05
N ARG A 154 -10.72 17.67 -13.19
CA ARG A 154 -10.03 18.96 -13.25
C ARG A 154 -8.64 18.87 -13.90
N HIS A 155 -8.02 17.69 -13.88
CA HIS A 155 -6.69 17.43 -14.39
C HIS A 155 -6.71 16.30 -15.44
N LYS A 156 -7.66 16.36 -16.37
CA LYS A 156 -7.96 15.31 -17.39
C LYS A 156 -6.75 14.85 -18.17
N ASP A 157 -5.88 15.77 -18.55
CA ASP A 157 -4.69 15.47 -19.37
C ASP A 157 -3.64 14.63 -18.66
N HIS A 158 -3.68 14.62 -17.32
CA HIS A 158 -2.74 13.89 -16.47
C HIS A 158 -3.37 12.65 -15.83
N ALA A 159 -4.69 12.56 -15.79
CA ALA A 159 -5.41 11.48 -15.11
C ALA A 159 -4.94 10.09 -15.57
N TRP A 160 -4.71 9.23 -14.60
CA TRP A 160 -4.26 7.84 -14.79
C TRP A 160 -2.92 7.70 -15.52
N LYS A 161 -2.04 8.69 -15.34
CA LYS A 161 -0.67 8.66 -15.86
C LYS A 161 0.31 8.82 -14.70
N VAL A 162 1.49 8.22 -14.86
CA VAL A 162 2.64 8.54 -14.01
C VAL A 162 3.05 9.98 -14.29
N VAL A 163 3.00 10.81 -13.26
CA VAL A 163 3.34 12.24 -13.35
C VAL A 163 4.64 12.59 -12.63
N ARG A 164 5.09 11.73 -11.71
CA ARG A 164 6.41 11.80 -11.06
C ARG A 164 6.98 10.43 -10.81
N THR A 165 8.29 10.34 -10.91
CA THR A 165 9.11 9.24 -10.42
C THR A 165 10.20 9.84 -9.54
N LEU A 166 10.07 9.68 -8.23
CA LEU A 166 11.04 10.17 -7.25
C LEU A 166 12.06 9.06 -6.99
N LYS A 167 13.30 9.44 -6.75
CA LYS A 167 14.35 8.54 -6.28
C LYS A 167 14.30 8.45 -4.77
N GLY A 168 14.04 7.26 -4.22
CA GLY A 168 14.11 6.95 -2.80
C GLY A 168 15.48 6.41 -2.40
N GLN A 169 15.59 5.88 -1.17
CA GLN A 169 16.87 5.42 -0.63
C GLN A 169 17.28 4.01 -1.09
N GLY A 170 16.39 3.27 -1.76
CA GLY A 170 16.66 1.92 -2.25
C GLY A 170 15.38 1.14 -2.55
N GLY A 171 15.52 -0.04 -3.15
CA GLY A 171 14.44 -1.01 -3.32
C GLY A 171 14.07 -1.70 -2.00
N GLY A 172 13.09 -2.59 -2.05
CA GLY A 172 12.64 -3.34 -0.87
C GLY A 172 11.63 -2.58 -0.01
N SER A 173 10.97 -1.55 -0.54
CA SER A 173 9.90 -0.84 0.15
C SER A 173 8.60 -1.66 0.16
N LEU A 174 7.92 -1.65 1.30
CA LEU A 174 6.60 -2.26 1.49
C LEU A 174 5.49 -1.23 1.62
N PHE A 175 5.77 -0.06 2.21
CA PHE A 175 4.75 0.93 2.54
C PHE A 175 5.21 2.36 2.27
N VAL A 176 4.27 3.13 1.76
CA VAL A 176 4.34 4.60 1.70
C VAL A 176 3.19 5.18 2.51
N LYS A 177 3.40 6.31 3.16
CA LYS A 177 2.36 6.93 3.98
C LYS A 177 2.43 8.44 3.96
N THR A 178 1.25 9.06 3.89
CA THR A 178 1.01 10.49 4.13
C THR A 178 -0.18 10.66 5.09
N HIS A 179 -0.42 11.88 5.53
CA HIS A 179 -1.64 12.24 6.25
C HIS A 179 -2.15 13.60 5.74
N PRO A 180 -3.47 13.85 5.65
CA PRO A 180 -4.00 15.11 5.11
C PRO A 180 -3.52 16.40 5.81
N LYS A 181 -3.08 16.29 7.06
CA LYS A 181 -2.54 17.40 7.85
C LYS A 181 -1.01 17.48 7.84
N SER A 182 -0.34 16.50 7.25
CA SER A 182 1.12 16.40 7.20
C SER A 182 1.69 17.00 5.91
N LYS A 183 2.97 17.39 5.98
CA LYS A 183 3.78 17.77 4.83
C LYS A 183 4.78 16.68 4.44
N ASN A 184 4.67 15.49 5.04
CA ASN A 184 5.62 14.41 4.88
C ASN A 184 5.04 13.26 4.07
N LEU A 185 5.83 12.72 3.16
CA LEU A 185 5.65 11.42 2.54
C LEU A 185 6.74 10.49 3.08
N TRP A 186 6.34 9.49 3.85
CA TRP A 186 7.21 8.49 4.45
C TRP A 186 7.31 7.27 3.56
N VAL A 187 8.52 6.73 3.40
CA VAL A 187 8.80 5.55 2.58
C VAL A 187 9.74 4.64 3.34
N ASP A 188 9.28 3.44 3.69
CA ASP A 188 10.10 2.41 4.31
C ASP A 188 10.88 1.61 3.26
N THR A 189 11.86 0.83 3.71
CA THR A 189 12.65 -0.07 2.85
C THR A 189 13.10 -1.32 3.62
N PRO A 190 12.20 -2.01 4.34
CA PRO A 190 12.58 -3.09 5.28
C PRO A 190 13.20 -4.31 4.60
N LEU A 191 12.96 -4.52 3.32
CA LEU A 191 13.50 -5.67 2.58
C LEU A 191 14.78 -5.34 1.80
N ASN A 192 15.33 -4.14 1.98
CA ASN A 192 16.62 -3.81 1.38
C ASN A 192 17.74 -4.64 2.00
N PRO A 193 18.67 -5.20 1.19
CA PRO A 193 19.78 -5.99 1.71
C PRO A 193 20.84 -5.17 2.45
N ASP A 194 20.94 -3.86 2.18
CA ASP A 194 21.81 -2.96 2.94
C ASP A 194 21.14 -2.61 4.28
N ALA A 195 21.80 -2.99 5.37
CA ALA A 195 21.32 -2.74 6.72
C ALA A 195 21.13 -1.25 7.02
N LYS A 196 21.94 -0.36 6.46
CA LYS A 196 21.78 1.09 6.63
C LYS A 196 20.45 1.58 6.04
N VAL A 197 20.02 0.97 4.95
CA VAL A 197 18.76 1.28 4.26
C VAL A 197 17.58 0.63 4.98
N SER A 198 17.64 -0.66 5.30
CA SER A 198 16.53 -1.36 5.96
C SER A 198 16.25 -0.88 7.39
N GLN A 199 17.24 -0.28 8.05
CA GLN A 199 17.18 0.23 9.44
C GLN A 199 16.75 1.70 9.55
N SER A 200 16.44 2.32 8.42
CA SER A 200 16.07 3.74 8.35
C SER A 200 14.78 3.93 7.53
N VAL A 201 14.28 5.15 7.51
CA VAL A 201 13.13 5.55 6.71
C VAL A 201 13.47 6.82 5.94
N ALA A 202 13.01 6.89 4.68
CA ALA A 202 13.08 8.10 3.88
C ALA A 202 11.84 8.97 4.10
N VAL A 203 12.01 10.28 4.20
CA VAL A 203 10.92 11.24 4.29
C VAL A 203 11.10 12.39 3.30
N PHE A 204 10.09 12.58 2.44
CA PHE A 204 10.05 13.66 1.46
C PHE A 204 9.17 14.80 1.96
N ASP A 205 9.51 16.04 1.60
CA ASP A 205 8.61 17.18 1.76
C ASP A 205 7.60 17.20 0.60
N VAL A 206 6.32 17.02 0.88
CA VAL A 206 5.23 17.02 -0.12
C VAL A 206 5.16 18.33 -0.90
N ASN A 207 5.55 19.45 -0.29
CA ASN A 207 5.56 20.76 -0.98
C ASN A 207 6.77 20.95 -1.89
N ASN A 208 7.81 20.09 -1.77
CA ASN A 208 9.03 20.19 -2.56
C ASN A 208 9.65 18.80 -2.81
N LEU A 209 8.91 17.96 -3.51
CA LEU A 209 9.30 16.56 -3.80
C LEU A 209 10.62 16.47 -4.60
N ASP A 210 10.92 17.47 -5.41
CA ASP A 210 12.12 17.49 -6.25
C ASP A 210 13.41 17.74 -5.45
N LYS A 211 13.31 18.18 -4.19
CA LYS A 211 14.46 18.37 -3.29
C LYS A 211 15.09 17.03 -2.84
N GLY A 212 14.40 15.92 -3.04
CA GLY A 212 14.78 14.61 -2.51
C GLY A 212 14.26 14.39 -1.10
N PHE A 213 14.91 13.54 -0.33
CA PHE A 213 14.46 13.05 0.96
C PHE A 213 15.51 13.23 2.06
N GLU A 214 15.04 13.22 3.31
CA GLU A 214 15.84 13.07 4.51
C GLU A 214 15.78 11.61 4.98
N VAL A 215 16.84 11.10 5.56
CA VAL A 215 16.90 9.75 6.14
C VAL A 215 16.88 9.85 7.66
N LEU A 216 15.99 9.10 8.30
CA LEU A 216 15.89 9.04 9.76
C LEU A 216 16.31 7.64 10.26
N PRO A 217 17.21 7.56 11.25
CA PRO A 217 17.77 6.29 11.75
C PRO A 217 16.84 5.65 12.81
N ILE A 218 15.65 5.25 12.39
CA ILE A 218 14.58 4.78 13.29
C ILE A 218 14.99 3.56 14.12
N ALA A 219 15.74 2.61 13.54
CA ALA A 219 16.19 1.42 14.26
C ALA A 219 17.23 1.76 15.34
N GLU A 220 18.10 2.74 15.09
CA GLU A 220 19.02 3.26 16.11
C GLU A 220 18.25 3.85 17.30
N TRP A 221 17.20 4.62 17.02
CA TRP A 221 16.36 5.19 18.06
C TRP A 221 15.62 4.14 18.88
N ALA A 222 15.31 2.98 18.32
CA ALA A 222 14.68 1.87 19.04
C ALA A 222 15.57 1.31 20.13
N GLY A 223 16.89 1.39 19.99
CA GLY A 223 17.85 0.92 21.00
C GLY A 223 17.75 -0.58 21.30
N ILE A 224 17.44 -1.40 20.29
CA ILE A 224 17.44 -2.87 20.38
C ILE A 224 18.89 -3.35 20.33
N LYS A 225 19.30 -4.19 21.29
CA LYS A 225 20.72 -4.52 21.52
C LYS A 225 21.22 -5.78 20.81
N ASP A 226 20.34 -6.61 20.23
CA ASP A 226 20.75 -7.80 19.50
C ASP A 226 21.62 -7.45 18.28
N GLU A 227 22.51 -8.34 17.86
CA GLU A 227 23.51 -8.07 16.81
C GLU A 227 22.96 -8.15 15.36
N GLY A 228 21.77 -8.72 15.16
CA GLY A 228 21.18 -8.90 13.83
C GLY A 228 20.71 -7.59 13.18
N PRO A 229 20.56 -7.57 11.84
CA PRO A 229 20.00 -6.41 11.14
C PRO A 229 18.57 -6.14 11.57
N LYS A 230 18.24 -4.87 11.77
CA LYS A 230 16.87 -4.43 12.07
C LYS A 230 16.13 -4.06 10.79
N ARG A 231 14.80 -4.07 10.86
CA ARG A 231 13.92 -3.65 9.78
C ARG A 231 12.93 -2.63 10.31
N VAL A 232 12.92 -1.46 9.68
CA VAL A 232 11.93 -0.41 9.98
C VAL A 232 10.76 -0.58 9.01
N VAL A 233 9.58 -0.84 9.55
CA VAL A 233 8.42 -1.26 8.76
C VAL A 233 7.22 -0.37 9.05
N GLN A 234 6.51 -0.04 7.99
CA GLN A 234 5.15 0.51 7.98
C GLN A 234 5.01 1.79 8.81
N PRO A 235 5.24 2.95 8.20
CA PRO A 235 4.83 4.22 8.79
C PRO A 235 3.32 4.26 8.95
N GLU A 236 2.82 4.56 10.16
CA GLU A 236 1.40 4.69 10.42
C GLU A 236 1.13 5.92 11.29
N TYR A 237 0.11 6.70 10.93
CA TYR A 237 -0.25 7.91 11.67
C TYR A 237 -1.25 7.64 12.79
N ASN A 238 -1.14 8.42 13.86
CA ASN A 238 -2.25 8.57 14.77
C ASN A 238 -3.39 9.38 14.14
N LYS A 239 -4.58 9.36 14.76
CA LYS A 239 -5.76 10.08 14.25
C LYS A 239 -5.57 11.59 14.13
N ALA A 240 -4.73 12.19 14.98
CA ALA A 240 -4.45 13.61 14.96
C ALA A 240 -3.55 14.03 13.79
N GLY A 241 -2.71 13.10 13.29
CA GLY A 241 -1.76 13.32 12.20
C GLY A 241 -0.50 14.07 12.65
N ASP A 242 -0.18 14.02 13.94
CA ASP A 242 0.99 14.67 14.54
C ASP A 242 2.06 13.67 14.98
N GLU A 243 1.76 12.38 14.96
CA GLU A 243 2.69 11.30 15.26
C GLU A 243 2.73 10.28 14.13
N VAL A 244 3.93 9.78 13.83
CA VAL A 244 4.17 8.65 12.94
C VAL A 244 4.79 7.52 13.74
N TRP A 245 4.22 6.33 13.65
CA TRP A 245 4.59 5.14 14.38
C TRP A 245 5.24 4.15 13.43
N PHE A 246 6.37 3.58 13.83
CA PHE A 246 7.12 2.59 13.06
C PHE A 246 7.30 1.33 13.88
N SER A 247 7.08 0.17 13.27
CA SER A 247 7.53 -1.11 13.82
C SER A 247 9.01 -1.30 13.51
N VAL A 248 9.78 -1.66 14.52
CA VAL A 248 11.19 -2.03 14.36
C VAL A 248 11.33 -3.50 14.72
N TRP A 249 11.57 -4.32 13.69
CA TRP A 249 11.78 -5.76 13.84
C TRP A 249 13.26 -6.08 13.97
N SER A 250 13.57 -7.14 14.70
CA SER A 250 14.91 -7.73 14.80
C SER A 250 14.93 -9.17 14.27
N GLY A 251 15.66 -10.07 14.88
CA GLY A 251 15.65 -11.49 14.57
C GLY A 251 14.33 -12.17 14.95
N LYS A 252 14.06 -13.33 14.38
CA LYS A 252 12.88 -14.12 14.74
C LYS A 252 12.88 -14.45 16.23
N ASP A 253 11.73 -14.29 16.87
CA ASP A 253 11.51 -14.48 18.31
C ASP A 253 12.29 -13.49 19.23
N GLU A 254 12.98 -12.50 18.62
CA GLU A 254 13.74 -11.48 19.34
C GLU A 254 12.93 -10.21 19.63
N GLU A 255 13.47 -9.33 20.46
CA GLU A 255 12.86 -8.06 20.84
C GLU A 255 12.47 -7.22 19.62
N SER A 256 11.27 -6.70 19.61
CA SER A 256 10.80 -5.67 18.68
C SER A 256 10.42 -4.41 19.45
N ALA A 257 10.34 -3.29 18.75
CA ALA A 257 9.93 -2.02 19.34
C ALA A 257 8.97 -1.27 18.42
N ILE A 258 8.21 -0.34 19.00
CA ILE A 258 7.49 0.68 18.27
C ILE A 258 8.17 2.02 18.54
N VAL A 259 8.58 2.71 17.48
CA VAL A 259 9.18 4.03 17.53
C VAL A 259 8.17 5.07 17.10
N ILE A 260 7.93 6.06 17.93
CA ILE A 260 7.01 7.18 17.67
C ILE A 260 7.82 8.42 17.36
N VAL A 261 7.55 9.02 16.22
CA VAL A 261 8.19 10.23 15.71
C VAL A 261 7.18 11.37 15.68
N ASP A 262 7.59 12.55 16.12
CA ASP A 262 6.83 13.78 15.91
C ASP A 262 6.86 14.15 14.44
N ASP A 263 5.70 14.21 13.78
CA ASP A 263 5.61 14.41 12.34
C ASP A 263 6.18 15.77 11.89
N LYS A 264 5.94 16.82 12.67
CA LYS A 264 6.35 18.19 12.32
C LYS A 264 7.85 18.38 12.41
N THR A 265 8.45 17.88 13.49
CA THR A 265 9.88 18.08 13.78
C THR A 265 10.76 16.97 13.27
N ARG A 266 10.18 15.81 12.90
CA ARG A 266 10.87 14.58 12.49
C ARG A 266 11.82 14.04 13.56
N LYS A 267 11.53 14.32 14.84
CA LYS A 267 12.36 13.89 15.99
C LYS A 267 11.70 12.74 16.73
N LEU A 268 12.53 11.91 17.34
CA LEU A 268 12.08 10.86 18.26
C LEU A 268 11.21 11.48 19.37
N LYS A 269 10.02 10.92 19.56
CA LYS A 269 9.09 11.29 20.63
C LYS A 269 9.05 10.22 21.73
N LYS A 270 8.96 8.95 21.35
CA LYS A 270 8.87 7.83 22.29
C LYS A 270 9.28 6.52 21.65
N VAL A 271 9.82 5.61 22.45
CA VAL A 271 10.02 4.19 22.12
C VAL A 271 9.16 3.36 23.06
N ILE A 272 8.39 2.43 22.50
CA ILE A 272 7.60 1.45 23.24
C ILE A 272 8.29 0.10 23.08
N LYS A 273 8.66 -0.50 24.20
CA LYS A 273 9.16 -1.88 24.32
C LYS A 273 8.26 -2.65 25.27
N ASP A 274 7.89 -3.85 24.90
CA ASP A 274 7.09 -4.75 25.73
C ASP A 274 7.47 -6.18 25.40
N LYS A 275 7.50 -7.07 26.39
CA LYS A 275 7.81 -8.50 26.20
C LYS A 275 6.89 -9.23 25.21
N ARG A 276 5.74 -8.64 24.90
CA ARG A 276 4.79 -9.14 23.88
C ARG A 276 5.13 -8.68 22.46
N LEU A 277 6.02 -7.68 22.33
CA LEU A 277 6.50 -7.19 21.05
C LEU A 277 7.74 -8.00 20.65
N VAL A 278 7.51 -9.08 19.94
CA VAL A 278 8.57 -9.94 19.37
C VAL A 278 8.40 -10.02 17.87
N THR A 279 9.49 -10.24 17.17
CA THR A 279 9.46 -10.48 15.71
C THR A 279 8.91 -11.88 15.46
N PRO A 280 7.84 -12.03 14.66
CA PRO A 280 7.21 -13.32 14.38
C PRO A 280 8.06 -14.24 13.50
#